data_697d5c625abc48f5ab089cde8010da24
#
_entry.id   697d5c625abc48f5ab089cde8010da24
#
_cell.length_a   1.000
_cell.length_b   1.000
_cell.length_c   1.000
_cell.angle_alpha   90.00
_cell.angle_beta   90.00
_cell.angle_gamma   90.00
#
_symmetry.space_group_name_H-M   'P 1'
#
loop_
_entity.id
_entity.type
_entity.pdbx_description
1 polymer ?
#
loop_
_entity_poly.entity_id
_entity_poly.type
_entity_poly.pdbx_seq_one_letter_code
_entity_poly.pdbx_strand_id
1 'polypeptide(L)'
;AWARRGGNSIFVMAGASQIILKRLVSEDIQVELLDSLVDEIGYINKIGDQNSAEWLIIDGYQFGAEYIQALKQRSWKILLIDDGIPLPYYPVDIILNQNQYVDESIYADKTDAKLLIGTHYAAVQEEFFRTRSWRRDFPNIGSKLLITFGGADPNNNTIGIINSIIENCPGLLSEMD
;
A
#
# COMPACT_ATOMS: atom_id res chain seq x y z
N ALA A 1 9.20 -0.51 -11.92
CA ALA A 1 9.82 0.80 -12.24
C ALA A 1 11.24 0.90 -11.68
N TRP A 2 11.47 0.63 -10.38
CA TRP A 2 12.77 0.75 -9.71
C TRP A 2 13.81 -0.23 -10.29
N ALA A 3 13.49 -1.51 -10.38
CA ALA A 3 14.38 -2.53 -10.95
C ALA A 3 14.80 -2.22 -12.38
N ARG A 4 13.90 -1.67 -13.21
CA ARG A 4 14.23 -1.24 -14.59
C ARG A 4 15.23 -0.08 -14.66
N ARG A 5 15.48 0.61 -13.55
CA ARG A 5 16.48 1.67 -13.42
C ARG A 5 17.77 1.18 -12.75
N GLY A 6 17.92 -0.14 -12.61
CA GLY A 6 19.08 -0.76 -11.96
C GLY A 6 19.00 -0.80 -10.44
N GLY A 7 17.86 -0.44 -9.85
CA GLY A 7 17.66 -0.55 -8.39
C GLY A 7 17.36 -1.99 -7.98
N ASN A 8 17.85 -2.39 -6.81
CA ASN A 8 17.52 -3.65 -6.16
C ASN A 8 16.53 -3.40 -5.01
N SER A 9 15.62 -4.34 -4.77
CA SER A 9 14.63 -4.27 -3.69
C SER A 9 14.53 -5.61 -3.00
N ILE A 10 14.44 -5.57 -1.67
CA ILE A 10 14.18 -6.74 -0.84
C ILE A 10 12.91 -6.45 -0.05
N PHE A 11 11.92 -7.32 -0.18
CA PHE A 11 10.71 -7.25 0.62
C PHE A 11 10.90 -8.09 1.87
N VAL A 12 10.80 -7.45 3.05
CA VAL A 12 10.81 -8.10 4.35
C VAL A 12 9.38 -8.08 4.89
N MET A 13 8.80 -9.24 5.18
CA MET A 13 7.41 -9.33 5.61
C MET A 13 7.19 -10.48 6.61
N ALA A 14 6.33 -10.24 7.61
CA ALA A 14 5.99 -11.23 8.63
C ALA A 14 5.12 -12.39 8.12
N GLY A 15 4.62 -12.28 6.90
CA GLY A 15 3.83 -13.31 6.24
C GLY A 15 3.29 -12.79 4.92
N ALA A 16 3.04 -13.70 3.99
CA ALA A 16 2.44 -13.36 2.71
C ALA A 16 1.60 -14.53 2.17
N SER A 17 0.52 -14.20 1.46
CA SER A 17 -0.22 -15.21 0.73
C SER A 17 0.63 -15.78 -0.40
N GLN A 18 0.37 -17.02 -0.80
CA GLN A 18 1.06 -17.66 -1.94
C GLN A 18 0.91 -16.86 -3.25
N ILE A 19 -0.18 -16.12 -3.39
CA ILE A 19 -0.42 -15.26 -4.57
C ILE A 19 0.56 -14.09 -4.57
N ILE A 20 0.74 -13.42 -3.44
CA ILE A 20 1.69 -12.30 -3.30
C ILE A 20 3.12 -12.78 -3.52
N LEU A 21 3.51 -13.90 -2.91
CA LEU A 21 4.84 -14.47 -3.10
C LEU A 21 5.13 -14.81 -4.55
N LYS A 22 4.19 -15.49 -5.23
CA LYS A 22 4.33 -15.79 -6.66
C LYS A 22 4.46 -14.53 -7.51
N ARG A 23 3.71 -13.48 -7.19
CA ARG A 23 3.79 -12.19 -7.88
C ARG A 23 5.16 -11.55 -7.72
N LEU A 24 5.67 -11.45 -6.49
CA LEU A 24 6.97 -10.85 -6.21
C LEU A 24 8.10 -11.61 -6.91
N VAL A 25 8.08 -12.94 -6.83
CA VAL A 25 9.06 -13.79 -7.51
C VAL A 25 8.99 -13.64 -9.03
N SER A 26 7.78 -13.53 -9.61
CA SER A 26 7.63 -13.34 -11.07
C SER A 26 8.13 -11.99 -11.56
N GLU A 27 8.30 -11.02 -10.68
CA GLU A 27 8.86 -9.70 -10.96
C GLU A 27 10.35 -9.59 -10.55
N ASP A 28 10.99 -10.74 -10.25
CA ASP A 28 12.40 -10.85 -9.83
C ASP A 28 12.70 -10.02 -8.57
N ILE A 29 11.75 -10.00 -7.63
CA ILE A 29 11.88 -9.29 -6.35
C ILE A 29 12.25 -10.29 -5.27
N GLN A 30 13.34 -10.03 -4.56
CA GLN A 30 13.77 -10.83 -3.41
C GLN A 30 12.79 -10.64 -2.26
N VAL A 31 12.42 -11.75 -1.61
CA VAL A 31 11.52 -11.77 -0.46
C VAL A 31 12.17 -12.48 0.71
N GLU A 32 12.19 -11.82 1.86
CA GLU A 32 12.62 -12.36 3.14
C GLU A 32 11.39 -12.47 4.06
N LEU A 33 11.08 -13.68 4.49
CA LEU A 33 10.00 -13.91 5.43
C LEU A 33 10.53 -13.88 6.86
N LEU A 34 9.92 -13.05 7.69
CA LEU A 34 10.21 -12.99 9.12
C LEU A 34 9.56 -14.17 9.84
N ASP A 35 10.34 -14.86 10.66
CA ASP A 35 9.80 -15.77 11.65
C ASP A 35 9.32 -14.98 12.86
N SER A 36 8.19 -15.36 13.45
CA SER A 36 7.58 -14.71 14.61
C SER A 36 8.47 -14.69 15.89
N LEU A 37 9.54 -15.45 15.89
CA LEU A 37 10.50 -15.56 17.00
C LEU A 37 11.75 -14.69 16.84
N VAL A 38 11.88 -13.96 15.75
CA VAL A 38 13.08 -13.18 15.45
C VAL A 38 12.93 -11.75 15.98
N ASP A 39 14.03 -11.19 16.49
CA ASP A 39 14.17 -9.75 16.67
C ASP A 39 14.08 -9.06 15.30
N GLU A 40 12.90 -8.53 14.99
CA GLU A 40 12.59 -7.93 13.70
C GLU A 40 13.54 -6.78 13.37
N ILE A 41 13.81 -5.89 14.33
CA ILE A 41 14.68 -4.73 14.13
C ILE A 41 16.12 -5.21 13.85
N GLY A 42 16.62 -6.16 14.64
CA GLY A 42 17.95 -6.74 14.42
C GLY A 42 18.06 -7.43 13.07
N TYR A 43 17.01 -8.13 12.65
CA TYR A 43 16.96 -8.81 11.38
C TYR A 43 16.96 -7.83 10.19
N ILE A 44 16.12 -6.79 10.23
CA ILE A 44 16.08 -5.73 9.20
C ILE A 44 17.44 -5.04 9.10
N ASN A 45 18.04 -4.71 10.24
CA ASN A 45 19.37 -4.11 10.29
C ASN A 45 20.42 -4.99 9.61
N LYS A 46 20.41 -6.28 9.89
CA LYS A 46 21.33 -7.25 9.28
C LYS A 46 21.17 -7.31 7.77
N ILE A 47 19.94 -7.44 7.27
CA ILE A 47 19.67 -7.47 5.82
C ILE A 47 20.10 -6.17 5.16
N GLY A 48 19.78 -5.03 5.77
CA GLY A 48 20.17 -3.72 5.25
C GLY A 48 21.68 -3.57 5.13
N ASP A 49 22.41 -3.95 6.16
CA ASP A 49 23.90 -3.89 6.17
C ASP A 49 24.50 -4.85 5.11
N GLN A 50 23.99 -6.06 5.00
CA GLN A 50 24.47 -7.06 4.03
C GLN A 50 24.27 -6.62 2.57
N ASN A 51 23.24 -5.81 2.31
CA ASN A 51 22.89 -5.34 0.98
C ASN A 51 23.22 -3.87 0.74
N SER A 52 23.92 -3.21 1.67
CA SER A 52 24.26 -1.79 1.59
C SER A 52 23.02 -0.92 1.29
N ALA A 53 21.93 -1.17 2.00
CA ALA A 53 20.67 -0.49 1.78
C ALA A 53 20.81 1.02 2.02
N GLU A 54 20.40 1.83 1.06
CA GLU A 54 20.36 3.29 1.16
C GLU A 54 19.02 3.81 1.66
N TRP A 55 17.97 3.04 1.45
CA TRP A 55 16.61 3.37 1.81
C TRP A 55 15.90 2.22 2.48
N LEU A 56 15.14 2.55 3.52
CA LEU A 56 14.13 1.68 4.11
C LEU A 56 12.75 2.26 3.81
N ILE A 57 11.86 1.45 3.23
CA ILE A 57 10.46 1.82 3.00
C ILE A 57 9.62 1.06 4.00
N ILE A 58 8.82 1.78 4.78
CA ILE A 58 7.92 1.22 5.78
C ILE A 58 6.49 1.40 5.30
N ASP A 59 5.75 0.30 5.23
CA ASP A 59 4.35 0.24 4.82
C ASP A 59 3.59 -0.70 5.75
N GLY A 60 2.68 -0.17 6.54
CA GLY A 60 1.87 -0.94 7.48
C GLY A 60 1.42 -0.16 8.70
N TYR A 61 0.26 -0.52 9.22
CA TYR A 61 -0.41 0.17 10.34
C TYR A 61 0.16 -0.17 11.72
N GLN A 62 0.96 -1.22 11.83
CA GLN A 62 1.50 -1.72 13.08
C GLN A 62 2.75 -0.99 13.57
N PHE A 63 3.36 -0.15 12.73
CA PHE A 63 4.65 0.47 13.01
C PHE A 63 4.47 1.80 13.76
N GLY A 64 4.78 1.79 15.06
CA GLY A 64 4.77 2.98 15.91
C GLY A 64 6.04 3.84 15.77
N ALA A 65 5.99 5.05 16.34
CA ALA A 65 7.09 6.00 16.27
C ALA A 65 8.40 5.45 16.88
N GLU A 66 8.33 4.73 18.01
CA GLU A 66 9.49 4.14 18.67
C GLU A 66 10.15 3.05 17.82
N TYR A 67 9.35 2.23 17.12
CA TYR A 67 9.85 1.23 16.19
C TYR A 67 10.61 1.88 15.05
N ILE A 68 10.02 2.91 14.42
CA ILE A 68 10.65 3.66 13.34
C ILE A 68 11.92 4.36 13.83
N GLN A 69 11.88 4.94 15.04
CA GLN A 69 13.05 5.60 15.67
C GLN A 69 14.20 4.61 15.88
N ALA A 70 13.92 3.37 16.27
CA ALA A 70 14.96 2.35 16.42
C ALA A 70 15.62 1.98 15.07
N LEU A 71 14.86 1.97 13.98
CA LEU A 71 15.38 1.75 12.62
C LEU A 71 16.13 2.99 12.07
N LYS A 72 15.79 4.20 12.51
CA LYS A 72 16.44 5.46 12.10
C LYS A 72 17.90 5.58 12.57
N GLN A 73 18.33 4.76 13.51
CA GLN A 73 19.71 4.79 14.00
C GLN A 73 20.75 4.29 12.99
N ARG A 74 20.32 3.84 11.81
CA ARG A 74 21.20 3.41 10.72
C ARG A 74 21.47 4.53 9.71
N SER A 75 22.39 4.29 8.80
CA SER A 75 22.81 5.25 7.77
C SER A 75 21.81 5.42 6.61
N TRP A 76 20.80 4.56 6.51
CA TRP A 76 19.77 4.67 5.49
C TRP A 76 18.77 5.79 5.76
N LYS A 77 18.11 6.21 4.70
CA LYS A 77 16.95 7.10 4.78
C LYS A 77 15.66 6.29 4.89
N ILE A 78 14.68 6.83 5.59
CA ILE A 78 13.38 6.18 5.79
C ILE A 78 12.29 6.92 5.02
N LEU A 79 11.54 6.18 4.20
CA LEU A 79 10.28 6.60 3.62
C LEU A 79 9.15 5.83 4.30
N LEU A 80 8.21 6.55 4.90
CA LEU A 80 6.98 5.98 5.46
C LEU A 80 5.84 6.18 4.48
N ILE A 81 5.13 5.10 4.14
CA ILE A 81 3.83 5.15 3.49
C ILE A 81 2.79 5.25 4.61
N ASP A 82 2.17 6.42 4.74
CA ASP A 82 1.21 6.71 5.80
C ASP A 82 -0.21 6.81 5.25
N ASP A 83 -1.05 5.89 5.70
CA ASP A 83 -2.46 5.83 5.32
C ASP A 83 -3.39 6.47 6.36
N GLY A 84 -2.84 7.25 7.29
CA GLY A 84 -3.61 8.13 8.15
C GLY A 84 -3.86 7.63 9.57
N ILE A 85 -3.04 6.72 10.11
CA ILE A 85 -2.99 6.50 11.56
C ILE A 85 -2.00 7.51 12.17
N PRO A 86 -2.49 8.50 12.93
CA PRO A 86 -1.62 9.55 13.43
C PRO A 86 -0.59 8.99 14.40
N LEU A 87 0.69 9.27 14.14
CA LEU A 87 1.77 9.06 15.10
C LEU A 87 1.97 10.33 15.96
N PRO A 88 2.49 10.18 17.18
CA PRO A 88 2.85 11.34 18.01
C PRO A 88 3.96 12.17 17.37
N TYR A 89 4.90 11.54 16.68
CA TYR A 89 5.97 12.15 15.88
C TYR A 89 6.40 11.15 14.79
N TYR A 90 7.06 11.66 13.73
CA TYR A 90 7.47 10.86 12.57
C TYR A 90 8.99 10.97 12.38
N PRO A 91 9.78 10.02 12.90
CA PRO A 91 11.25 10.03 12.78
C PRO A 91 11.71 9.47 11.41
N VAL A 92 11.29 10.10 10.33
CA VAL A 92 11.53 9.65 8.95
C VAL A 92 12.10 10.78 8.09
N ASP A 93 12.55 10.47 6.87
CA ASP A 93 13.05 11.46 5.92
C ASP A 93 11.99 11.89 4.92
N ILE A 94 11.08 10.97 4.58
CA ILE A 94 9.96 11.23 3.67
C ILE A 94 8.70 10.58 4.23
N ILE A 95 7.58 11.32 4.18
CA ILE A 95 6.24 10.78 4.38
C ILE A 95 5.54 10.81 3.03
N LEU A 96 5.05 9.66 2.60
CA LEU A 96 4.19 9.51 1.43
C LEU A 96 2.77 9.23 1.90
N ASN A 97 1.86 10.18 1.70
CA ASN A 97 0.44 9.96 1.92
C ASN A 97 -0.33 10.27 0.64
N GLN A 98 -0.77 9.24 -0.04
CA GLN A 98 -1.40 9.33 -1.35
C GLN A 98 -2.91 9.58 -1.31
N ASN A 99 -3.49 9.75 -0.12
CA ASN A 99 -4.92 9.97 0.05
C ASN A 99 -5.32 11.39 -0.38
N GLN A 100 -6.48 11.51 -1.02
CA GLN A 100 -6.96 12.77 -1.61
C GLN A 100 -7.32 13.84 -0.58
N TYR A 101 -7.74 13.43 0.61
CA TYR A 101 -8.32 14.35 1.61
C TYR A 101 -7.39 14.64 2.79
N VAL A 102 -6.10 14.37 2.63
CA VAL A 102 -5.13 14.62 3.68
C VAL A 102 -4.63 16.04 3.61
N ASP A 103 -4.72 16.75 4.73
CA ASP A 103 -4.15 18.07 4.93
C ASP A 103 -2.75 17.93 5.55
N GLU A 104 -1.77 18.66 5.03
CA GLU A 104 -0.40 18.67 5.57
C GLU A 104 -0.33 19.09 7.04
N SER A 105 -1.32 19.83 7.52
CA SER A 105 -1.40 20.27 8.92
C SER A 105 -1.43 19.13 9.95
N ILE A 106 -1.84 17.92 9.56
CA ILE A 106 -1.81 16.74 10.45
C ILE A 106 -0.39 16.35 10.85
N TYR A 107 0.62 16.76 10.05
CA TYR A 107 2.05 16.51 10.29
C TYR A 107 2.76 17.70 10.93
N ALA A 108 2.08 18.85 11.09
CA ALA A 108 2.66 20.04 11.66
C ALA A 108 3.23 19.77 13.07
N ASP A 109 4.42 20.30 13.33
CA ASP A 109 5.15 20.14 14.62
C ASP A 109 5.48 18.70 15.01
N LYS A 110 5.26 17.72 14.09
CA LYS A 110 5.53 16.30 14.37
C LYS A 110 6.71 15.73 13.56
N THR A 111 7.18 16.45 12.56
CA THR A 111 8.27 15.99 11.70
C THR A 111 8.94 17.12 10.93
N ASP A 112 10.23 16.91 10.61
CA ASP A 112 10.98 17.69 9.61
C ASP A 112 11.07 16.94 8.27
N ALA A 113 10.33 15.85 8.09
CA ALA A 113 10.35 15.04 6.90
C ALA A 113 9.81 15.80 5.69
N LYS A 114 10.30 15.45 4.49
CA LYS A 114 9.68 15.90 3.25
C LYS A 114 8.31 15.24 3.07
N LEU A 115 7.27 16.04 2.90
CA LEU A 115 5.90 15.56 2.68
C LEU A 115 5.63 15.37 1.19
N LEU A 116 5.11 14.22 0.82
CA LEU A 116 4.60 13.87 -0.51
C LEU A 116 3.11 13.52 -0.34
N ILE A 117 2.25 14.54 -0.40
CA ILE A 117 0.84 14.43 -0.05
C ILE A 117 -0.04 14.49 -1.30
N GLY A 118 -1.06 13.65 -1.31
CA GLY A 118 -2.12 13.65 -2.31
C GLY A 118 -1.90 12.68 -3.47
N THR A 119 -2.92 12.58 -4.30
CA THR A 119 -3.02 11.61 -5.41
C THR A 119 -1.96 11.78 -6.50
N HIS A 120 -1.30 12.94 -6.55
CA HIS A 120 -0.18 13.17 -7.47
C HIS A 120 0.99 12.20 -7.22
N TYR A 121 1.15 11.77 -5.97
CA TYR A 121 2.18 10.82 -5.54
C TYR A 121 1.69 9.38 -5.42
N ALA A 122 0.47 9.09 -5.91
CA ALA A 122 -0.10 7.75 -5.81
C ALA A 122 0.77 6.70 -6.51
N ALA A 123 1.10 5.64 -5.77
CA ALA A 123 1.81 4.48 -6.29
C ALA A 123 0.85 3.61 -7.10
N VAL A 124 0.76 3.87 -8.41
CA VAL A 124 -0.15 3.19 -9.33
C VAL A 124 0.61 2.14 -10.12
N GLN A 125 0.01 0.97 -10.31
CA GLN A 125 0.58 -0.08 -11.16
C GLN A 125 0.73 0.39 -12.60
N GLU A 126 1.77 -0.09 -13.28
CA GLU A 126 2.12 0.34 -14.64
C GLU A 126 1.01 0.13 -15.66
N GLU A 127 0.19 -0.90 -15.47
CA GLU A 127 -0.95 -1.20 -16.34
C GLU A 127 -1.92 -0.03 -16.46
N PHE A 128 -2.12 0.73 -15.37
CA PHE A 128 -2.98 1.91 -15.38
C PHE A 128 -2.42 3.06 -16.19
N PHE A 129 -1.09 3.18 -16.32
CA PHE A 129 -0.51 4.19 -17.21
C PHE A 129 -0.79 3.93 -18.69
N ARG A 130 -0.90 2.66 -19.08
CA ARG A 130 -1.22 2.27 -20.46
C ARG A 130 -2.64 2.64 -20.86
N THR A 131 -3.55 2.74 -19.88
CA THR A 131 -4.96 3.12 -20.11
C THR A 131 -5.21 4.62 -19.90
N ARG A 132 -4.16 5.43 -19.68
CA ARG A 132 -4.30 6.87 -19.38
C ARG A 132 -5.07 7.65 -20.45
N SER A 133 -4.96 7.26 -21.70
CA SER A 133 -5.68 7.89 -22.81
C SER A 133 -7.05 7.27 -23.07
N TRP A 134 -7.39 6.17 -22.36
CA TRP A 134 -8.67 5.52 -22.54
C TRP A 134 -9.81 6.45 -22.12
N ARG A 135 -10.83 6.49 -22.95
CA ARG A 135 -12.08 7.24 -22.72
C ARG A 135 -13.23 6.26 -22.84
N ARG A 136 -14.22 6.45 -22.00
CA ARG A 136 -15.45 5.65 -22.02
C ARG A 136 -16.63 6.58 -22.23
N ASP A 137 -17.48 6.23 -23.17
CA ASP A 137 -18.80 6.82 -23.29
C ASP A 137 -19.69 6.22 -22.19
N PHE A 138 -20.30 7.07 -21.41
CA PHE A 138 -21.20 6.64 -20.35
C PHE A 138 -22.61 6.49 -20.93
N PRO A 139 -23.22 5.30 -20.88
CA PRO A 139 -24.61 5.11 -21.29
C PRO A 139 -25.55 5.87 -20.36
N ASN A 140 -26.71 6.29 -20.86
CA ASN A 140 -27.72 6.95 -20.04
C ASN A 140 -28.29 6.02 -18.95
N ILE A 141 -28.28 4.71 -19.20
CA ILE A 141 -28.69 3.67 -18.25
C ILE A 141 -27.52 2.72 -18.06
N GLY A 142 -27.10 2.53 -16.80
CA GLY A 142 -26.06 1.58 -16.45
C GLY A 142 -26.61 0.15 -16.46
N SER A 143 -26.04 -0.72 -17.31
CA SER A 143 -26.39 -2.15 -17.37
C SER A 143 -25.35 -3.08 -16.72
N LYS A 144 -24.24 -2.51 -16.22
CA LYS A 144 -23.16 -3.29 -15.58
C LYS A 144 -22.85 -2.68 -14.23
N LEU A 145 -22.93 -3.49 -13.18
CA LEU A 145 -22.66 -3.10 -11.81
C LEU A 145 -21.40 -3.81 -11.31
N LEU A 146 -20.44 -3.05 -10.80
CA LEU A 146 -19.30 -3.58 -10.05
C LEU A 146 -19.53 -3.37 -8.56
N ILE A 147 -19.51 -4.46 -7.79
CA ILE A 147 -19.57 -4.42 -6.33
C ILE A 147 -18.22 -4.87 -5.78
N THR A 148 -17.61 -4.05 -4.92
CA THR A 148 -16.34 -4.38 -4.29
C THR A 148 -16.19 -3.72 -2.92
N PHE A 149 -15.69 -4.49 -1.95
CA PHE A 149 -15.35 -4.06 -0.61
C PHE A 149 -13.86 -4.30 -0.31
N GLY A 150 -13.00 -4.07 -1.33
CA GLY A 150 -11.58 -4.34 -1.25
C GLY A 150 -11.23 -5.82 -1.39
N GLY A 151 -9.99 -6.16 -1.09
CA GLY A 151 -9.47 -7.52 -1.35
C GLY A 151 -9.89 -8.59 -0.34
N ALA A 152 -10.23 -8.22 0.88
CA ALA A 152 -10.47 -9.17 1.96
C ALA A 152 -11.95 -9.34 2.34
N ASP A 153 -12.76 -8.28 2.21
CA ASP A 153 -14.19 -8.23 2.60
C ASP A 153 -14.51 -9.06 3.87
N PRO A 154 -13.88 -8.78 5.01
CA PRO A 154 -13.92 -9.65 6.20
C PRO A 154 -15.32 -9.82 6.77
N ASN A 155 -16.22 -8.90 6.50
CA ASN A 155 -17.61 -8.92 6.94
C ASN A 155 -18.57 -9.49 5.88
N ASN A 156 -18.04 -9.93 4.74
CA ASN A 156 -18.82 -10.48 3.63
C ASN A 156 -19.94 -9.50 3.13
N ASN A 157 -19.62 -8.21 3.11
CA ASN A 157 -20.55 -7.15 2.69
C ASN A 157 -20.99 -7.29 1.24
N THR A 158 -20.12 -7.88 0.39
CA THR A 158 -20.44 -8.14 -1.02
C THR A 158 -21.71 -8.97 -1.17
N ILE A 159 -21.81 -10.08 -0.43
CA ILE A 159 -23.01 -10.93 -0.46
C ILE A 159 -24.23 -10.21 0.10
N GLY A 160 -24.06 -9.45 1.20
CA GLY A 160 -25.15 -8.66 1.78
C GLY A 160 -25.76 -7.68 0.77
N ILE A 161 -24.92 -6.95 0.03
CA ILE A 161 -25.39 -6.01 -0.99
C ILE A 161 -26.05 -6.74 -2.18
N ILE A 162 -25.47 -7.85 -2.65
CA ILE A 162 -26.06 -8.65 -3.74
C ILE A 162 -27.48 -9.12 -3.34
N ASN A 163 -27.64 -9.70 -2.15
CA ASN A 163 -28.94 -10.15 -1.66
C ASN A 163 -29.94 -9.01 -1.56
N SER A 164 -29.51 -7.85 -1.04
CA SER A 164 -30.36 -6.67 -0.95
C SER A 164 -30.83 -6.15 -2.31
N ILE A 165 -29.97 -6.21 -3.34
CA ILE A 165 -30.34 -5.83 -4.71
C ILE A 165 -31.35 -6.83 -5.27
N ILE A 166 -31.14 -8.14 -5.07
CA ILE A 166 -32.04 -9.20 -5.55
C ILE A 166 -33.44 -9.01 -4.94
N GLU A 167 -33.50 -8.74 -3.64
CA GLU A 167 -34.76 -8.62 -2.92
C GLU A 167 -35.53 -7.34 -3.24
N ASN A 168 -34.83 -6.21 -3.38
CA ASN A 168 -35.45 -4.90 -3.48
C ASN A 168 -35.53 -4.34 -4.90
N CYS A 169 -34.77 -4.91 -5.83
CA CYS A 169 -34.71 -4.45 -7.22
C CYS A 169 -34.80 -5.60 -8.23
N PRO A 170 -35.88 -6.44 -8.18
CA PRO A 170 -35.98 -7.63 -9.04
C PRO A 170 -35.96 -7.33 -10.55
N GLY A 171 -36.37 -6.11 -10.94
CA GLY A 171 -36.30 -5.67 -12.35
C GLY A 171 -34.89 -5.40 -12.86
N LEU A 172 -33.93 -5.13 -11.98
CA LEU A 172 -32.55 -4.85 -12.37
C LEU A 172 -31.83 -6.11 -12.91
N LEU A 173 -32.23 -7.30 -12.43
CA LEU A 173 -31.59 -8.57 -12.81
C LEU A 173 -32.16 -9.16 -14.09
N SER A 174 -33.35 -8.75 -14.52
CA SER A 174 -33.97 -9.24 -15.76
C SER A 174 -33.36 -8.58 -17.01
N GLU A 175 -32.57 -7.53 -16.85
CA GLU A 175 -31.92 -6.80 -17.96
C GLU A 175 -30.40 -7.03 -18.00
N MET A 176 -29.87 -7.90 -17.11
CA MET A 176 -28.44 -8.26 -17.07
C MET A 176 -28.23 -9.60 -17.76
N ASP A 177 -27.83 -9.55 -19.05
CA ASP A 177 -27.33 -10.70 -19.84
C ASP A 177 -25.83 -10.98 -19.48
#